data_5ebf728261e6223ad9f371f5001de204
#
_entry.id   5ebf728261e6223ad9f371f5001de204
#
_cell.length_a   1.000
_cell.length_b   1.000
_cell.length_c   1.000
_cell.angle_alpha   90.00
_cell.angle_beta   90.00
_cell.angle_gamma   90.00
#
_symmetry.space_group_name_H-M   'P 1'
#
loop_
_entity.id
_entity.type
_entity.pdbx_description
1 polymer ?
#
loop_
_entity_poly.entity_id
_entity_poly.type
_entity_poly.pdbx_seq_one_letter_code
_entity_poly.pdbx_strand_id
1 'polypeptide(L)'
;MTTSTGTSPVTELLAFCIDTPDAARLARFYADLTGGEVTGEYPEYGYASAAVLGSTLNFQTVADYSRPEWPGQEHPQQFHLDLRVSDLDAATELAVGLGASVAPVQSEDATWRVMVDPDGHPFCLCPPAE
;
A
#
# COMPACT_ATOMS: atom_id res chain seq x y z
N MET A 1 -11.49 -10.65 -28.39
CA MET A 1 -10.37 -10.15 -27.67
C MET A 1 -9.09 -10.86 -28.07
N THR A 2 -8.12 -10.12 -28.40
CA THR A 2 -6.86 -10.70 -28.76
C THR A 2 -5.96 -10.80 -27.58
N THR A 3 -5.38 -11.92 -27.41
CA THR A 3 -4.32 -12.05 -26.45
C THR A 3 -3.03 -11.71 -27.16
N SER A 4 -2.20 -10.94 -26.52
CA SER A 4 -0.92 -10.60 -27.09
C SER A 4 0.07 -11.71 -26.82
N THR A 5 -0.19 -12.86 -27.36
CA THR A 5 0.56 -14.06 -27.10
C THR A 5 2.00 -13.96 -27.52
N GLY A 6 2.86 -13.49 -26.61
CA GLY A 6 4.29 -13.53 -26.83
C GLY A 6 4.84 -12.55 -27.83
N THR A 7 4.05 -11.53 -28.24
CA THR A 7 4.55 -10.54 -29.19
C THR A 7 5.33 -9.41 -28.52
N SER A 8 5.15 -9.23 -27.21
CA SER A 8 5.90 -8.22 -26.47
C SER A 8 7.10 -8.87 -25.79
N PRO A 9 8.28 -8.21 -25.79
CA PRO A 9 9.41 -8.67 -24.98
C PRO A 9 9.21 -8.44 -23.49
N VAL A 10 8.18 -7.68 -23.07
CA VAL A 10 7.85 -7.54 -21.66
C VAL A 10 7.09 -8.79 -21.22
N THR A 11 7.61 -9.52 -20.26
CA THR A 11 7.11 -10.84 -19.90
C THR A 11 6.47 -10.90 -18.52
N GLU A 12 6.71 -9.91 -17.67
CA GLU A 12 6.28 -10.01 -16.27
C GLU A 12 6.23 -8.63 -15.63
N LEU A 13 5.24 -8.44 -14.75
CA LEU A 13 5.21 -7.31 -13.84
C LEU A 13 5.86 -7.78 -12.53
N LEU A 14 7.05 -7.29 -12.24
CA LEU A 14 7.79 -7.77 -11.07
C LEU A 14 7.25 -7.24 -9.76
N ALA A 15 6.98 -5.94 -9.69
CA ALA A 15 6.61 -5.32 -8.44
C ALA A 15 6.06 -3.92 -8.66
N PHE A 16 5.38 -3.41 -7.63
CA PHE A 16 5.03 -2.00 -7.52
C PHE A 16 6.01 -1.37 -6.54
N CYS A 17 6.54 -0.19 -6.86
CA CYS A 17 7.53 0.48 -6.02
C CYS A 17 6.93 1.70 -5.35
N ILE A 18 7.27 1.91 -4.09
CA ILE A 18 6.66 2.93 -3.23
C ILE A 18 7.77 3.70 -2.53
N ASP A 19 7.68 5.02 -2.55
CA ASP A 19 8.62 5.87 -1.81
C ASP A 19 8.21 5.98 -0.35
N THR A 20 9.20 6.10 0.52
CA THR A 20 9.00 6.13 1.97
C THR A 20 10.23 6.74 2.62
N PRO A 21 10.13 7.32 3.80
CA PRO A 21 11.33 7.71 4.53
C PRO A 21 12.04 6.53 5.20
N ASP A 22 11.40 5.34 5.27
CA ASP A 22 11.97 4.17 5.93
C ASP A 22 11.41 2.91 5.29
N ALA A 23 12.15 2.37 4.33
CA ALA A 23 11.68 1.23 3.53
C ALA A 23 11.36 0.00 4.37
N ALA A 24 12.23 -0.36 5.31
CA ALA A 24 12.01 -1.55 6.13
C ALA A 24 10.76 -1.42 6.98
N ARG A 25 10.53 -0.25 7.55
CA ARG A 25 9.36 -0.02 8.39
C ARG A 25 8.06 -0.13 7.59
N LEU A 26 8.02 0.49 6.42
CA LEU A 26 6.79 0.45 5.62
C LEU A 26 6.55 -0.95 5.05
N ALA A 27 7.60 -1.67 4.69
CA ALA A 27 7.47 -3.06 4.25
C ALA A 27 6.84 -3.91 5.34
N ARG A 28 7.28 -3.76 6.59
CA ARG A 28 6.70 -4.49 7.71
C ARG A 28 5.25 -4.13 7.95
N PHE A 29 4.91 -2.85 7.80
CA PHE A 29 3.51 -2.42 7.95
C PHE A 29 2.60 -3.18 7.00
N TYR A 30 2.93 -3.21 5.71
CA TYR A 30 2.08 -3.88 4.73
C TYR A 30 2.11 -5.40 4.86
N ALA A 31 3.25 -5.97 5.23
CA ALA A 31 3.31 -7.41 5.51
C ALA A 31 2.40 -7.77 6.70
N ASP A 32 2.50 -7.02 7.79
CA ASP A 32 1.71 -7.31 8.99
C ASP A 32 0.22 -7.05 8.76
N LEU A 33 -0.11 -6.02 8.00
CA LEU A 33 -1.50 -5.70 7.70
C LEU A 33 -2.17 -6.80 6.90
N THR A 34 -1.46 -7.42 5.98
CA THR A 34 -2.05 -8.35 5.01
C THR A 34 -1.76 -9.82 5.30
N GLY A 35 -1.02 -10.10 6.36
CA GLY A 35 -0.60 -11.47 6.65
C GLY A 35 0.46 -11.97 5.68
N GLY A 36 1.16 -11.06 5.03
CA GLY A 36 2.27 -11.39 4.13
C GLY A 36 3.59 -11.45 4.89
N GLU A 37 4.68 -11.27 4.16
CA GLU A 37 5.99 -11.30 4.78
C GLU A 37 6.95 -10.34 4.09
N VAL A 38 7.92 -9.83 4.84
CA VAL A 38 9.03 -9.08 4.28
C VAL A 38 9.98 -10.10 3.65
N THR A 39 10.20 -9.97 2.36
CA THR A 39 11.02 -10.92 1.60
C THR A 39 12.46 -10.49 1.49
N GLY A 40 12.78 -9.22 1.80
CA GLY A 40 14.14 -8.74 1.82
C GLY A 40 14.24 -7.37 2.43
N GLU A 41 15.35 -7.12 3.13
CA GLU A 41 15.70 -5.80 3.65
C GLU A 41 17.13 -5.52 3.27
N TYR A 42 17.37 -4.40 2.61
CA TYR A 42 18.69 -4.02 2.09
C TYR A 42 18.98 -2.59 2.53
N PRO A 43 19.31 -2.40 3.84
CA PRO A 43 19.50 -1.05 4.38
C PRO A 43 20.60 -0.25 3.70
N GLU A 44 21.64 -0.91 3.20
CA GLU A 44 22.72 -0.22 2.49
C GLU A 44 22.25 0.40 1.18
N TYR A 45 21.11 -0.05 0.65
CA TYR A 45 20.52 0.52 -0.57
C TYR A 45 19.23 1.27 -0.30
N GLY A 46 18.82 1.36 0.98
CA GLY A 46 17.55 2.00 1.34
C GLY A 46 16.34 1.31 0.74
N TYR A 47 16.34 -0.01 0.75
CA TYR A 47 15.40 -0.80 -0.03
C TYR A 47 14.83 -1.97 0.79
N ALA A 48 13.58 -2.30 0.56
CA ALA A 48 12.94 -3.48 1.16
C ALA A 48 11.85 -3.99 0.23
N SER A 49 11.51 -5.26 0.39
CA SER A 49 10.47 -5.91 -0.41
C SER A 49 9.54 -6.68 0.50
N ALA A 50 8.26 -6.73 0.14
CA ALA A 50 7.28 -7.52 0.87
C ALA A 50 6.36 -8.26 -0.11
N ALA A 51 5.99 -9.48 0.25
CA ALA A 51 4.97 -10.22 -0.45
C ALA A 51 3.62 -9.86 0.17
N VAL A 52 2.71 -9.34 -0.64
CA VAL A 52 1.43 -8.83 -0.20
C VAL A 52 0.34 -9.39 -1.08
N LEU A 53 -0.41 -10.37 -0.58
CA LEU A 53 -1.57 -10.95 -1.26
C LEU A 53 -1.30 -11.34 -2.73
N GLY A 54 -0.20 -12.04 -2.96
CA GLY A 54 0.17 -12.52 -4.29
C GLY A 54 0.90 -11.52 -5.15
N SER A 55 1.12 -10.31 -4.66
CA SER A 55 1.89 -9.27 -5.35
C SER A 55 3.16 -8.97 -4.58
N THR A 56 4.10 -8.30 -5.23
CA THR A 56 5.31 -7.83 -4.58
C THR A 56 5.26 -6.32 -4.50
N LEU A 57 5.47 -5.78 -3.31
CA LEU A 57 5.66 -4.35 -3.11
C LEU A 57 7.11 -4.12 -2.75
N ASN A 58 7.76 -3.19 -3.45
CA ASN A 58 9.11 -2.77 -3.16
C ASN A 58 9.06 -1.36 -2.57
N PHE A 59 9.91 -1.11 -1.60
CA PHE A 59 9.92 0.16 -0.88
C PHE A 59 11.30 0.78 -1.04
N GLN A 60 11.32 2.07 -1.41
CA GLN A 60 12.54 2.82 -1.67
C GLN A 60 12.63 3.97 -0.69
N THR A 61 13.68 3.99 0.14
CA THR A 61 13.91 5.09 1.07
C THR A 61 14.34 6.33 0.31
N VAL A 62 13.67 7.45 0.58
CA VAL A 62 13.92 8.73 -0.06
C VAL A 62 14.32 9.73 1.01
N ALA A 63 15.48 10.38 0.82
CA ALA A 63 16.04 11.28 1.84
C ALA A 63 15.17 12.51 2.08
N ASP A 64 14.64 13.10 1.02
CA ASP A 64 13.80 14.30 1.12
C ASP A 64 12.34 13.95 0.88
N TYR A 65 11.85 12.98 1.61
CA TYR A 65 10.50 12.48 1.43
C TYR A 65 9.46 13.56 1.73
N SER A 66 8.55 13.78 0.78
CA SER A 66 7.40 14.66 0.97
C SER A 66 6.18 13.79 1.19
N ARG A 67 5.58 13.92 2.37
CA ARG A 67 4.41 13.13 2.74
C ARG A 67 3.25 13.46 1.80
N PRO A 68 2.63 12.48 1.15
CA PRO A 68 1.48 12.77 0.29
C PRO A 68 0.30 13.28 1.10
N GLU A 69 -0.55 14.03 0.40
CA GLU A 69 -1.81 14.54 0.95
C GLU A 69 -2.94 13.92 0.18
N TRP A 70 -3.98 13.56 0.88
CA TRP A 70 -5.17 13.04 0.23
C TRP A 70 -6.40 13.61 0.94
N PRO A 71 -7.35 14.16 0.21
CA PRO A 71 -7.45 14.24 -1.26
C PRO A 71 -6.74 15.46 -1.88
N GLY A 72 -5.94 16.16 -1.14
CA GLY A 72 -5.21 17.32 -1.63
C GLY A 72 -4.28 16.99 -2.80
N GLN A 73 -3.92 18.03 -3.55
CA GLN A 73 -3.13 17.86 -4.77
C GLN A 73 -1.79 18.59 -4.73
N GLU A 74 -1.45 19.24 -3.62
CA GLU A 74 -0.15 19.87 -3.50
C GLU A 74 0.98 18.83 -3.46
N HIS A 75 0.74 17.75 -2.70
CA HIS A 75 1.60 16.57 -2.71
C HIS A 75 0.68 15.36 -2.91
N PRO A 76 0.28 15.07 -4.15
CA PRO A 76 -0.75 14.07 -4.38
C PRO A 76 -0.30 12.66 -4.02
N GLN A 77 -1.27 11.78 -3.85
CA GLN A 77 -0.97 10.37 -3.58
C GLN A 77 -0.10 9.81 -4.69
N GLN A 78 0.84 8.95 -4.31
CA GLN A 78 1.73 8.30 -5.27
C GLN A 78 1.16 6.97 -5.73
N PHE A 79 0.43 6.32 -4.85
CA PHE A 79 -0.24 5.06 -5.15
C PHE A 79 -1.37 4.87 -4.15
N HIS A 80 -2.14 3.81 -4.31
CA HIS A 80 -3.28 3.57 -3.48
C HIS A 80 -3.69 2.09 -3.65
N LEU A 81 -3.84 1.39 -2.57
CA LEU A 81 -4.29 0.02 -2.59
C LEU A 81 -5.75 -0.05 -2.17
N ASP A 82 -6.52 -0.93 -2.82
CA ASP A 82 -7.86 -1.28 -2.37
C ASP A 82 -7.78 -2.71 -1.83
N LEU A 83 -8.08 -2.88 -0.56
CA LEU A 83 -7.97 -4.17 0.10
C LEU A 83 -9.35 -4.66 0.50
N ARG A 84 -9.74 -5.83 0.03
CA ARG A 84 -10.96 -6.48 0.48
C ARG A 84 -10.73 -7.06 1.86
N VAL A 85 -11.64 -6.80 2.79
CA VAL A 85 -11.52 -7.29 4.16
C VAL A 85 -12.76 -8.10 4.54
N SER A 86 -12.60 -9.01 5.48
CA SER A 86 -13.72 -9.82 5.96
C SER A 86 -14.58 -9.08 6.96
N ASP A 87 -14.01 -8.09 7.64
CA ASP A 87 -14.68 -7.30 8.66
C ASP A 87 -14.05 -5.92 8.69
N LEU A 88 -14.82 -4.92 8.29
CA LEU A 88 -14.30 -3.56 8.13
C LEU A 88 -13.78 -2.97 9.45
N ASP A 89 -14.53 -3.17 10.55
CA ASP A 89 -14.11 -2.61 11.83
C ASP A 89 -12.86 -3.31 12.37
N ALA A 90 -12.80 -4.63 12.26
CA ALA A 90 -11.63 -5.40 12.71
C ALA A 90 -10.39 -5.00 11.90
N ALA A 91 -10.53 -4.83 10.59
CA ALA A 91 -9.42 -4.42 9.74
C ALA A 91 -8.95 -3.01 10.08
N THR A 92 -9.90 -2.11 10.38
CA THR A 92 -9.56 -0.75 10.80
C THR A 92 -8.76 -0.76 12.09
N GLU A 93 -9.19 -1.53 13.08
CA GLU A 93 -8.47 -1.63 14.35
C GLU A 93 -7.07 -2.19 14.16
N LEU A 94 -6.93 -3.22 13.34
CA LEU A 94 -5.62 -3.79 13.03
C LEU A 94 -4.71 -2.73 12.40
N ALA A 95 -5.21 -2.04 11.38
CA ALA A 95 -4.41 -1.04 10.66
C ALA A 95 -3.97 0.08 11.60
N VAL A 96 -4.87 0.59 12.45
CA VAL A 96 -4.54 1.64 13.41
C VAL A 96 -3.51 1.14 14.41
N GLY A 97 -3.64 -0.08 14.88
CA GLY A 97 -2.67 -0.68 15.79
C GLY A 97 -1.27 -0.81 15.20
N LEU A 98 -1.19 -0.91 13.87
CA LEU A 98 0.10 -1.00 13.15
C LEU A 98 0.65 0.37 12.75
N GLY A 99 -0.06 1.45 13.03
CA GLY A 99 0.44 2.80 12.77
C GLY A 99 -0.31 3.59 11.71
N ALA A 100 -1.36 3.03 11.11
CA ALA A 100 -2.19 3.76 10.17
C ALA A 100 -3.21 4.63 10.90
N SER A 101 -3.87 5.50 10.17
CA SER A 101 -4.96 6.32 10.71
C SER A 101 -6.12 6.31 9.71
N VAL A 102 -7.32 6.59 10.24
CA VAL A 102 -8.50 6.78 9.39
C VAL A 102 -8.36 8.16 8.75
N ALA A 103 -8.53 8.25 7.44
CA ALA A 103 -8.44 9.53 6.75
C ALA A 103 -9.54 10.46 7.25
N PRO A 104 -9.25 11.76 7.43
CA PRO A 104 -10.25 12.69 7.93
C PRO A 104 -11.38 12.96 6.94
N VAL A 105 -11.14 12.70 5.65
CA VAL A 105 -12.16 12.88 4.61
C VAL A 105 -12.63 11.51 4.14
N GLN A 106 -13.93 11.27 4.22
CA GLN A 106 -14.58 10.04 3.75
C GLN A 106 -15.75 10.43 2.87
N SER A 107 -16.07 9.60 1.89
CA SER A 107 -17.26 9.83 1.09
C SER A 107 -18.48 9.46 1.91
N GLU A 108 -19.52 10.31 1.90
CA GLU A 108 -20.72 10.07 2.69
C GLU A 108 -21.41 8.75 2.38
N ASP A 109 -21.42 8.40 1.10
CA ASP A 109 -22.12 7.19 0.66
C ASP A 109 -21.20 5.99 0.51
N ALA A 110 -19.94 6.13 0.91
CA ALA A 110 -18.97 5.06 0.72
C ALA A 110 -19.24 3.91 1.67
N THR A 111 -19.16 2.70 1.14
CA THR A 111 -19.19 1.48 1.93
C THR A 111 -17.77 1.08 2.34
N TRP A 112 -16.77 1.63 1.66
CA TRP A 112 -15.36 1.41 1.97
C TRP A 112 -14.85 2.50 2.91
N ARG A 113 -13.71 2.27 3.50
CA ARG A 113 -13.09 3.25 4.41
C ARG A 113 -11.70 3.60 3.91
N VAL A 114 -11.42 4.90 3.79
CA VAL A 114 -10.11 5.37 3.39
C VAL A 114 -9.24 5.48 4.63
N MET A 115 -8.07 4.87 4.55
CA MET A 115 -7.06 4.89 5.59
C MET A 115 -5.82 5.59 5.06
N VAL A 116 -4.95 5.99 5.97
CA VAL A 116 -3.65 6.57 5.63
C VAL A 116 -2.58 5.74 6.32
N ASP A 117 -1.60 5.28 5.57
CA ASP A 117 -0.52 4.48 6.15
C ASP A 117 0.44 5.36 6.95
N PRO A 118 1.41 4.79 7.66
CA PRO A 118 2.32 5.58 8.49
C PRO A 118 3.05 6.69 7.74
N ASP A 119 3.23 6.57 6.44
CA ASP A 119 3.98 7.53 5.65
C ASP A 119 3.10 8.44 4.80
N GLY A 120 1.78 8.37 4.97
CA GLY A 120 0.85 9.27 4.32
C GLY A 120 0.19 8.72 3.06
N HIS A 121 0.52 7.51 2.62
CA HIS A 121 -0.12 6.93 1.44
C HIS A 121 -1.53 6.47 1.79
N PRO A 122 -2.54 6.87 1.02
CA PRO A 122 -3.89 6.37 1.27
C PRO A 122 -4.04 4.92 0.82
N PHE A 123 -4.91 4.19 1.49
CA PHE A 123 -5.37 2.88 1.05
C PHE A 123 -6.80 2.70 1.53
N CYS A 124 -7.54 1.86 0.83
CA CYS A 124 -8.94 1.64 1.15
C CYS A 124 -9.16 0.24 1.70
N LEU A 125 -9.99 0.15 2.72
CA LEU A 125 -10.50 -1.11 3.22
C LEU A 125 -11.92 -1.27 2.68
N CYS A 126 -12.13 -2.34 1.91
CA CYS A 126 -13.40 -2.57 1.23
C CYS A 126 -14.12 -3.73 1.90
N PRO A 127 -15.42 -3.56 2.23
CA PRO A 127 -16.14 -4.61 2.96
C PRO A 127 -16.30 -5.87 2.11
N PRO A 128 -16.72 -6.99 2.72
CA PRO A 128 -16.88 -8.23 1.98
C PRO A 128 -17.78 -8.06 0.77
N ALA A 129 -17.53 -8.84 -0.26
CA ALA A 129 -18.39 -8.87 -1.43
C ALA A 129 -19.75 -9.46 -1.05
N GLU A 130 -20.80 -8.94 -1.64
CA GLU A 130 -22.16 -9.44 -1.39
C GLU A 130 -22.49 -10.64 -2.26
#